data_358a77b83f11f3c4b501300a2e7f0dc0
#
_entry.id   358a77b83f11f3c4b501300a2e7f0dc0
#
_cell.length_a   1.000
_cell.length_b   1.000
_cell.length_c   1.000
_cell.angle_alpha   90.00
_cell.angle_beta   90.00
_cell.angle_gamma   90.00
#
_symmetry.space_group_name_H-M   'P 1'
#
loop_
_entity.id
_entity.type
_entity.pdbx_description
1 polymer ?
#
loop_
_entity_poly.entity_id
_entity_poly.type
_entity_poly.pdbx_seq_one_letter_code
_entity_poly.pdbx_strand_id
1 'polypeptide(L)'
;MKRVILAAAVAMCFAPAYAANQTYTVDLVVVGAGAGGSVAALSAVEGGLKTLLLEKNAFAGGAGNFMEGSFAAESFMQKEAGVKLTKIQAFNEMAAYHHWTINAPLVKAFVDESAETIQWVWDHGVHWKEVKTAWREKADKTWHIYPSAGSLPKAMIEQFKAKGGQLLLQTPAEKLIFKDGKVTGVIAKNKKGDTITVNAKNVILATGGYSFNTEMVKKYSGIDSVPVGAPGRTGDGINMAFEVGAVGDNMGPMMLNGAFMPAEGEAICNGANKEVRALFRQGLLYVDAVGNRFFNEELTIXXXXVFQRHRPHRRMDLHCVRRGHEA
;
A
#
# COMPACT_ATOMS: atom_id res chain seq x y z
N MET A 1 49.55 3.70 -59.62
CA MET A 1 49.10 4.50 -58.44
C MET A 1 48.45 3.55 -57.43
N LYS A 2 49.17 3.26 -56.34
CA LYS A 2 48.70 2.37 -55.25
C LYS A 2 48.00 3.22 -54.22
N ARG A 3 46.69 2.98 -54.02
CA ARG A 3 45.92 3.65 -52.93
C ARG A 3 46.18 2.93 -51.60
N VAL A 4 46.75 3.61 -50.65
CA VAL A 4 46.91 3.14 -49.30
C VAL A 4 45.65 3.53 -48.52
N ILE A 5 44.86 2.54 -48.10
CA ILE A 5 43.72 2.79 -47.23
C ILE A 5 44.23 2.75 -45.79
N LEU A 6 44.20 3.89 -45.11
CA LEU A 6 44.56 3.98 -43.69
C LEU A 6 43.30 3.69 -42.86
N ALA A 7 43.22 2.53 -42.26
CA ALA A 7 42.16 2.16 -41.33
C ALA A 7 42.50 2.69 -39.93
N ALA A 8 41.81 3.74 -39.51
CA ALA A 8 41.90 4.24 -38.14
C ALA A 8 41.03 3.40 -37.20
N ALA A 9 41.64 2.59 -36.37
CA ALA A 9 40.94 1.83 -35.33
C ALA A 9 40.63 2.79 -34.16
N VAL A 10 39.36 3.14 -34.00
CA VAL A 10 38.90 3.85 -32.81
C VAL A 10 38.73 2.84 -31.65
N ALA A 11 39.72 2.79 -30.79
CA ALA A 11 39.63 2.04 -29.55
C ALA A 11 38.71 2.81 -28.59
N MET A 12 37.45 2.42 -28.48
CA MET A 12 36.57 2.91 -27.41
C MET A 12 37.07 2.29 -26.09
N CYS A 13 37.74 3.09 -25.31
CA CYS A 13 38.06 2.70 -23.92
C CYS A 13 36.80 2.76 -23.10
N PHE A 14 36.18 1.60 -22.92
CA PHE A 14 35.13 1.44 -21.90
C PHE A 14 35.87 1.46 -20.53
N ALA A 15 36.03 2.65 -19.97
CA ALA A 15 36.39 2.71 -18.56
C ALA A 15 35.24 2.12 -17.75
N PRO A 16 35.50 1.19 -16.84
CA PRO A 16 34.43 0.70 -15.96
C PRO A 16 33.93 1.91 -15.17
N ALA A 17 32.62 2.16 -15.26
CA ALA A 17 31.98 3.18 -14.43
C ALA A 17 32.03 2.69 -12.99
N TYR A 18 33.00 3.20 -12.23
CA TYR A 18 33.03 2.92 -10.80
C TYR A 18 31.79 3.52 -10.14
N ALA A 19 31.05 2.68 -9.42
CA ALA A 19 29.91 3.13 -8.65
C ALA A 19 30.37 4.21 -7.65
N ALA A 20 29.78 5.38 -7.74
CA ALA A 20 30.11 6.49 -6.85
C ALA A 20 29.37 6.34 -5.52
N ASN A 21 30.04 6.63 -4.43
CA ASN A 21 29.41 6.64 -3.11
C ASN A 21 28.89 8.05 -2.84
N GLN A 22 27.62 8.17 -2.49
CA GLN A 22 27.00 9.44 -2.11
C GLN A 22 26.54 9.37 -0.67
N THR A 23 26.81 10.40 0.10
CA THR A 23 26.42 10.48 1.50
C THR A 23 25.51 11.68 1.75
N TYR A 24 24.39 11.43 2.40
CA TYR A 24 23.44 12.45 2.85
C TYR A 24 23.44 12.48 4.38
N THR A 25 23.26 13.66 4.96
CA THR A 25 23.05 13.85 6.39
C THR A 25 21.78 14.67 6.57
N VAL A 26 20.79 14.09 7.26
CA VAL A 26 19.47 14.67 7.41
C VAL A 26 18.93 14.47 8.83
N ASP A 27 17.85 15.16 9.19
CA ASP A 27 17.15 14.92 10.45
C ASP A 27 16.27 13.67 10.33
N LEU A 28 15.63 13.50 9.16
CA LEU A 28 14.73 12.40 8.90
C LEU A 28 14.93 11.83 7.50
N VAL A 29 15.02 10.50 7.40
CA VAL A 29 14.85 9.81 6.12
C VAL A 29 13.54 9.02 6.15
N VAL A 30 12.74 9.20 5.10
CA VAL A 30 11.50 8.45 4.89
C VAL A 30 11.74 7.46 3.76
N VAL A 31 11.48 6.19 3.98
CA VAL A 31 11.68 5.13 2.99
C VAL A 31 10.34 4.69 2.43
N GLY A 32 10.10 5.01 1.16
CA GLY A 32 8.86 4.74 0.42
C GLY A 32 8.03 6.00 0.24
N ALA A 33 7.83 6.40 -1.02
CA ALA A 33 7.05 7.60 -1.38
C ALA A 33 5.61 7.28 -1.76
N GLY A 34 4.99 6.33 -1.04
CA GLY A 34 3.55 6.04 -1.12
C GLY A 34 2.73 7.08 -0.35
N ALA A 35 1.43 6.80 -0.13
CA ALA A 35 0.54 7.73 0.59
C ALA A 35 1.10 8.11 1.97
N GLY A 36 1.43 7.10 2.80
CA GLY A 36 1.95 7.37 4.15
C GLY A 36 3.29 8.10 4.13
N GLY A 37 4.21 7.69 3.25
CA GLY A 37 5.53 8.32 3.19
C GLY A 37 5.50 9.75 2.66
N SER A 38 4.62 10.04 1.69
CA SER A 38 4.48 11.41 1.17
C SER A 38 3.90 12.37 2.22
N VAL A 39 2.92 11.91 2.99
CA VAL A 39 2.34 12.68 4.10
C VAL A 39 3.40 12.91 5.18
N ALA A 40 4.09 11.84 5.62
CA ALA A 40 5.14 11.93 6.65
C ALA A 40 6.27 12.88 6.24
N ALA A 41 6.68 12.80 4.98
CA ALA A 41 7.76 13.66 4.47
C ALA A 41 7.35 15.14 4.44
N LEU A 42 6.12 15.42 3.98
CA LEU A 42 5.59 16.80 3.98
C LEU A 42 5.47 17.35 5.40
N SER A 43 4.82 16.59 6.29
CA SER A 43 4.69 17.00 7.69
C SER A 43 6.04 17.29 8.35
N ALA A 44 7.06 16.50 8.03
CA ALA A 44 8.40 16.67 8.57
C ALA A 44 9.05 17.99 8.11
N VAL A 45 8.98 18.32 6.81
CA VAL A 45 9.57 19.60 6.34
C VAL A 45 8.76 20.79 6.86
N GLU A 46 7.46 20.66 7.07
CA GLU A 46 6.63 21.69 7.71
C GLU A 46 7.03 21.89 9.17
N GLY A 47 7.44 20.82 9.83
CA GLY A 47 8.03 20.88 11.17
C GLY A 47 9.48 21.37 11.21
N GLY A 48 10.03 21.78 10.07
CA GLY A 48 11.40 22.32 10.00
C GLY A 48 12.51 21.27 9.91
N LEU A 49 12.17 19.99 9.70
CA LEU A 49 13.18 18.94 9.62
C LEU A 49 13.78 18.84 8.22
N LYS A 50 15.10 18.76 8.14
CA LYS A 50 15.80 18.42 6.89
C LYS A 50 15.48 16.97 6.55
N THR A 51 14.68 16.77 5.49
CA THR A 51 14.08 15.48 5.19
C THR A 51 14.45 14.95 3.80
N LEU A 52 14.84 13.68 3.72
CA LEU A 52 15.07 12.95 2.47
C LEU A 52 14.03 11.85 2.33
N LEU A 53 13.39 11.78 1.15
CA LEU A 53 12.41 10.76 0.81
C LEU A 53 13.01 9.83 -0.26
N LEU A 54 13.02 8.53 0.01
CA LEU A 54 13.54 7.52 -0.93
C LEU A 54 12.37 6.73 -1.54
N GLU A 55 12.44 6.48 -2.84
CA GLU A 55 11.46 5.65 -3.56
C GLU A 55 12.19 4.70 -4.51
N LYS A 56 11.85 3.42 -4.43
CA LYS A 56 12.49 2.39 -5.26
C LYS A 56 12.05 2.42 -6.73
N ASN A 57 10.83 2.87 -6.99
CA ASN A 57 10.29 2.94 -8.36
C ASN A 57 10.70 4.23 -9.07
N ALA A 58 10.45 4.27 -10.38
CA ALA A 58 10.70 5.44 -11.21
C ALA A 58 9.70 6.58 -10.97
N PHE A 59 8.63 6.30 -10.24
CA PHE A 59 7.59 7.28 -9.92
C PHE A 59 7.09 7.05 -8.50
N ALA A 60 6.65 8.10 -7.87
CA ALA A 60 6.16 8.08 -6.50
C ALA A 60 4.64 7.78 -6.45
N GLY A 61 4.14 7.56 -5.26
CA GLY A 61 2.73 7.33 -4.97
C GLY A 61 2.40 5.91 -4.55
N GLY A 62 3.15 4.92 -5.04
CA GLY A 62 2.94 3.51 -4.67
C GLY A 62 1.48 3.09 -4.79
N ALA A 63 0.96 2.36 -3.80
CA ALA A 63 -0.46 1.97 -3.74
C ALA A 63 -1.39 3.18 -3.60
N GLY A 64 -0.90 4.31 -3.10
CA GLY A 64 -1.65 5.57 -3.03
C GLY A 64 -2.16 6.07 -4.39
N ASN A 65 -1.51 5.66 -5.48
CA ASN A 65 -1.95 6.01 -6.84
C ASN A 65 -3.27 5.32 -7.23
N PHE A 66 -3.73 4.36 -6.44
CA PHE A 66 -4.95 3.60 -6.70
C PHE A 66 -6.01 3.79 -5.60
N MET A 67 -5.76 4.68 -4.64
CA MET A 67 -6.67 4.92 -3.53
C MET A 67 -7.97 5.59 -4.01
N GLU A 68 -9.10 5.06 -3.59
CA GLU A 68 -10.43 5.62 -3.88
C GLU A 68 -10.88 6.57 -2.77
N GLY A 69 -10.54 6.28 -1.53
CA GLY A 69 -10.98 7.08 -0.39
C GLY A 69 -10.22 6.75 0.89
N SER A 70 -10.51 7.51 1.93
CA SER A 70 -9.96 7.30 3.27
C SER A 70 -11.08 7.22 4.31
N PHE A 71 -10.83 6.41 5.32
CA PHE A 71 -11.72 6.28 6.49
C PHE A 71 -11.58 7.51 7.39
N ALA A 72 -12.70 7.95 7.98
CA ALA A 72 -12.69 8.75 9.20
C ALA A 72 -14.01 8.62 9.96
N ALA A 73 -13.94 8.99 11.24
CA ALA A 73 -15.10 9.13 12.13
C ALA A 73 -15.11 10.54 12.73
N GLU A 74 -16.28 11.14 12.77
CA GLU A 74 -16.52 12.50 13.31
C GLU A 74 -15.83 13.62 12.50
N SER A 75 -15.56 13.39 11.21
CA SER A 75 -15.01 14.44 10.35
C SER A 75 -15.99 15.59 10.11
N PHE A 76 -15.48 16.72 9.66
CA PHE A 76 -16.33 17.86 9.29
C PHE A 76 -17.34 17.47 8.20
N MET A 77 -16.94 16.70 7.21
CA MET A 77 -17.84 16.24 6.13
C MET A 77 -18.95 15.33 6.65
N GLN A 78 -18.64 14.47 7.61
CA GLN A 78 -19.66 13.62 8.23
C GLN A 78 -20.66 14.44 9.02
N LYS A 79 -20.19 15.45 9.77
CA LYS A 79 -21.07 16.38 10.51
C LYS A 79 -22.01 17.11 9.55
N GLU A 80 -21.50 17.64 8.44
CA GLU A 80 -22.30 18.29 7.40
C GLU A 80 -23.31 17.35 6.75
N ALA A 81 -22.96 16.08 6.60
CA ALA A 81 -23.82 15.04 6.03
C ALA A 81 -24.79 14.41 7.06
N GLY A 82 -24.81 14.92 8.30
CA GLY A 82 -25.70 14.42 9.36
C GLY A 82 -25.35 13.03 9.89
N VAL A 83 -24.13 12.57 9.66
CA VAL A 83 -23.66 11.27 10.16
C VAL A 83 -23.38 11.37 11.66
N LYS A 84 -23.97 10.47 12.43
CA LYS A 84 -23.87 10.47 13.89
C LYS A 84 -22.88 9.45 14.46
N LEU A 85 -22.15 8.75 13.60
CA LEU A 85 -21.18 7.74 14.00
C LEU A 85 -20.08 8.38 14.84
N THR A 86 -19.91 7.90 16.07
CA THR A 86 -18.85 8.36 16.97
C THR A 86 -17.56 7.55 16.74
N LYS A 87 -16.44 8.10 17.19
CA LYS A 87 -15.12 7.40 17.14
C LYS A 87 -15.18 6.07 17.87
N ILE A 88 -15.86 5.99 19.03
CA ILE A 88 -15.96 4.74 19.79
C ILE A 88 -16.82 3.69 19.05
N GLN A 89 -17.90 4.11 18.39
CA GLN A 89 -18.69 3.21 17.56
C GLN A 89 -17.87 2.69 16.38
N ALA A 90 -17.15 3.57 15.70
CA ALA A 90 -16.27 3.21 14.58
C ALA A 90 -15.17 2.22 15.03
N PHE A 91 -14.55 2.46 16.18
CA PHE A 91 -13.58 1.54 16.77
C PHE A 91 -14.19 0.15 17.02
N ASN A 92 -15.36 0.13 17.64
CA ASN A 92 -16.05 -1.14 17.95
C ASN A 92 -16.43 -1.90 16.66
N GLU A 93 -16.89 -1.20 15.63
CA GLU A 93 -17.20 -1.82 14.32
C GLU A 93 -15.94 -2.41 13.66
N MET A 94 -14.83 -1.67 13.69
CA MET A 94 -13.55 -2.19 13.18
C MET A 94 -13.09 -3.43 13.96
N ALA A 95 -13.17 -3.37 15.30
CA ALA A 95 -12.77 -4.49 16.15
C ALA A 95 -13.64 -5.72 15.88
N ALA A 96 -14.95 -5.52 15.79
CA ALA A 96 -15.91 -6.61 15.50
C ALA A 96 -15.68 -7.20 14.09
N TYR A 97 -15.44 -6.34 13.10
CA TYR A 97 -15.14 -6.79 11.72
C TYR A 97 -13.91 -7.69 11.66
N HIS A 98 -12.90 -7.37 12.44
CA HIS A 98 -11.66 -8.15 12.56
C HIS A 98 -11.74 -9.24 13.66
N HIS A 99 -12.92 -9.57 14.12
CA HIS A 99 -13.14 -10.61 15.15
C HIS A 99 -12.31 -10.36 16.42
N TRP A 100 -12.09 -9.09 16.77
CA TRP A 100 -11.32 -8.65 17.95
C TRP A 100 -9.86 -9.11 17.95
N THR A 101 -9.29 -9.45 16.78
CA THR A 101 -7.88 -9.83 16.62
C THR A 101 -7.01 -8.62 16.23
N ILE A 102 -7.39 -7.44 16.68
CA ILE A 102 -6.70 -6.19 16.35
C ILE A 102 -5.65 -5.81 17.40
N ASN A 103 -4.69 -4.99 16.99
CA ASN A 103 -3.88 -4.22 17.91
C ASN A 103 -4.72 -3.01 18.34
N ALA A 104 -5.44 -3.15 19.46
CA ALA A 104 -6.46 -2.18 19.88
C ALA A 104 -5.89 -0.77 20.10
N PRO A 105 -4.73 -0.58 20.76
CA PRO A 105 -4.13 0.76 20.86
C PRO A 105 -3.85 1.41 19.49
N LEU A 106 -3.34 0.65 18.53
CA LEU A 106 -3.04 1.16 17.19
C LEU A 106 -4.32 1.56 16.44
N VAL A 107 -5.34 0.69 16.48
CA VAL A 107 -6.63 0.99 15.82
C VAL A 107 -7.31 2.17 16.48
N LYS A 108 -7.22 2.28 17.82
CA LYS A 108 -7.78 3.43 18.54
C LYS A 108 -7.09 4.73 18.12
N ALA A 109 -5.78 4.76 18.07
CA ALA A 109 -5.03 5.94 17.62
C ALA A 109 -5.43 6.34 16.19
N PHE A 110 -5.54 5.35 15.29
CA PHE A 110 -5.98 5.59 13.90
C PHE A 110 -7.38 6.22 13.84
N VAL A 111 -8.32 5.70 14.64
CA VAL A 111 -9.69 6.23 14.65
C VAL A 111 -9.73 7.63 15.28
N ASP A 112 -9.02 7.82 16.40
CA ASP A 112 -9.02 9.10 17.12
C ASP A 112 -8.47 10.25 16.26
N GLU A 113 -7.42 9.98 15.49
CA GLU A 113 -6.76 11.01 14.66
C GLU A 113 -7.42 11.19 13.28
N SER A 114 -8.37 10.32 12.92
CA SER A 114 -8.90 10.26 11.55
C SER A 114 -9.58 11.55 11.08
N ALA A 115 -10.38 12.18 11.94
CA ALA A 115 -11.09 13.43 11.58
C ALA A 115 -10.11 14.57 11.31
N GLU A 116 -9.10 14.72 12.16
CA GLU A 116 -8.08 15.75 12.02
C GLU A 116 -7.23 15.50 10.77
N THR A 117 -6.95 14.23 10.47
CA THR A 117 -6.24 13.85 9.24
C THR A 117 -7.03 14.25 7.99
N ILE A 118 -8.36 14.04 7.98
CA ILE A 118 -9.22 14.47 6.86
C ILE A 118 -9.15 15.98 6.68
N GLN A 119 -9.19 16.74 7.78
CA GLN A 119 -9.07 18.19 7.74
C GLN A 119 -7.69 18.63 7.23
N TRP A 120 -6.63 18.03 7.78
CA TRP A 120 -5.25 18.34 7.37
C TRP A 120 -5.05 18.12 5.86
N VAL A 121 -5.56 17.00 5.32
CA VAL A 121 -5.47 16.70 3.88
C VAL A 121 -6.23 17.73 3.05
N TRP A 122 -7.42 18.15 3.54
CA TRP A 122 -8.21 19.20 2.89
C TRP A 122 -7.45 20.53 2.85
N ASP A 123 -6.86 20.94 3.97
CA ASP A 123 -6.10 22.19 4.08
C ASP A 123 -4.84 22.17 3.20
N HIS A 124 -4.36 20.97 2.85
CA HIS A 124 -3.24 20.78 1.91
C HIS A 124 -3.71 20.60 0.45
N GLY A 125 -4.93 21.05 0.14
CA GLY A 125 -5.42 21.17 -1.24
C GLY A 125 -5.97 19.88 -1.87
N VAL A 126 -6.15 18.82 -1.08
CA VAL A 126 -6.81 17.61 -1.60
C VAL A 126 -8.26 17.61 -1.09
N HIS A 127 -9.15 18.19 -1.88
CA HIS A 127 -10.56 18.37 -1.50
C HIS A 127 -11.37 17.13 -1.83
N TRP A 128 -11.92 16.50 -0.81
CA TRP A 128 -12.75 15.29 -0.92
C TRP A 128 -14.04 15.59 -1.71
N LYS A 129 -14.48 14.63 -2.51
CA LYS A 129 -15.73 14.77 -3.29
C LYS A 129 -16.97 14.63 -2.44
N GLU A 130 -16.99 13.62 -1.58
CA GLU A 130 -18.16 13.24 -0.79
C GLU A 130 -17.77 12.24 0.29
N VAL A 131 -18.66 12.03 1.22
CA VAL A 131 -18.53 10.93 2.19
C VAL A 131 -19.60 9.87 1.91
N LYS A 132 -19.19 8.62 1.82
CA LYS A 132 -20.03 7.46 1.47
C LYS A 132 -19.93 6.34 2.49
N THR A 133 -20.87 5.40 2.41
CA THR A 133 -20.68 4.07 2.97
C THR A 133 -19.62 3.35 2.13
N ALA A 134 -18.69 2.64 2.78
CA ALA A 134 -17.62 1.97 2.04
C ALA A 134 -18.14 0.78 1.22
N TRP A 135 -18.80 -0.18 1.87
CA TRP A 135 -19.13 -1.44 1.23
C TRP A 135 -20.52 -2.00 1.57
N ARG A 136 -21.19 -1.45 2.58
CA ARG A 136 -22.51 -1.90 3.02
C ARG A 136 -23.51 -0.75 2.92
N GLU A 137 -24.64 -1.00 2.29
CA GLU A 137 -25.68 0.03 2.13
C GLU A 137 -26.22 0.57 3.45
N LYS A 138 -26.21 -0.26 4.49
CA LYS A 138 -26.73 0.10 5.82
C LYS A 138 -25.65 0.54 6.81
N ALA A 139 -24.39 0.56 6.40
CA ALA A 139 -23.30 1.02 7.26
C ALA A 139 -23.23 2.56 7.26
N ASP A 140 -22.64 3.11 8.30
CA ASP A 140 -22.41 4.55 8.38
C ASP A 140 -21.43 5.03 7.30
N LYS A 141 -21.56 6.28 6.93
CA LYS A 141 -20.71 6.91 5.92
C LYS A 141 -19.35 7.26 6.52
N THR A 142 -18.37 6.42 6.28
CA THR A 142 -17.00 6.58 6.80
C THR A 142 -15.96 6.79 5.71
N TRP A 143 -16.36 6.68 4.43
CA TRP A 143 -15.45 6.63 3.30
C TRP A 143 -15.41 7.98 2.58
N HIS A 144 -14.33 8.74 2.77
CA HIS A 144 -14.12 10.07 2.16
C HIS A 144 -13.47 9.86 0.80
N ILE A 145 -14.17 10.20 -0.26
CA ILE A 145 -13.77 9.88 -1.64
C ILE A 145 -12.81 10.95 -2.16
N TYR A 146 -11.65 10.53 -2.63
CA TYR A 146 -10.66 11.41 -3.25
C TYR A 146 -11.17 12.02 -4.56
N PRO A 147 -10.70 13.23 -4.92
CA PRO A 147 -11.09 13.85 -6.20
C PRO A 147 -10.63 13.01 -7.41
N SER A 148 -9.52 12.32 -7.29
CA SER A 148 -9.06 11.33 -8.28
C SER A 148 -8.05 10.39 -7.63
N ALA A 149 -7.85 9.24 -8.26
CA ALA A 149 -6.79 8.31 -7.85
C ALA A 149 -5.42 9.03 -7.92
N GLY A 150 -4.59 8.82 -6.92
CA GLY A 150 -3.26 9.43 -6.85
C GLY A 150 -3.22 10.90 -6.42
N SER A 151 -4.37 11.55 -6.21
CA SER A 151 -4.39 12.98 -5.83
C SER A 151 -3.64 13.26 -4.53
N LEU A 152 -3.77 12.40 -3.53
CA LEU A 152 -3.08 12.59 -2.25
C LEU A 152 -1.55 12.53 -2.42
N PRO A 153 -0.92 11.43 -2.83
CA PRO A 153 0.54 11.41 -2.88
C PRO A 153 1.11 12.45 -3.85
N LYS A 154 0.40 12.75 -4.94
CA LYS A 154 0.83 13.80 -5.88
C LYS A 154 0.93 15.15 -5.18
N ALA A 155 -0.16 15.59 -4.55
CA ALA A 155 -0.22 16.90 -3.87
C ALA A 155 0.83 17.00 -2.74
N MET A 156 0.95 15.93 -1.94
CA MET A 156 1.91 15.91 -0.83
C MET A 156 3.36 16.00 -1.31
N ILE A 157 3.70 15.28 -2.37
CA ILE A 157 5.06 15.27 -2.93
C ILE A 157 5.40 16.63 -3.57
N GLU A 158 4.46 17.23 -4.28
CA GLU A 158 4.66 18.56 -4.88
C GLU A 158 4.96 19.60 -3.79
N GLN A 159 4.18 19.61 -2.72
CA GLN A 159 4.39 20.55 -1.60
C GLN A 159 5.67 20.22 -0.82
N PHE A 160 5.97 18.95 -0.58
CA PHE A 160 7.23 18.51 0.03
C PHE A 160 8.44 19.08 -0.71
N LYS A 161 8.46 18.96 -2.04
CA LYS A 161 9.55 19.47 -2.88
C LYS A 161 9.58 21.01 -2.86
N ALA A 162 8.42 21.65 -2.93
CA ALA A 162 8.33 23.13 -2.88
C ALA A 162 8.85 23.71 -1.56
N LYS A 163 8.76 22.93 -0.47
CA LYS A 163 9.28 23.31 0.86
C LYS A 163 10.73 22.86 1.08
N GLY A 164 11.44 22.47 0.02
CA GLY A 164 12.87 22.11 0.08
C GLY A 164 13.18 20.66 0.40
N GLY A 165 12.17 19.82 0.48
CA GLY A 165 12.39 18.38 0.66
C GLY A 165 13.02 17.72 -0.57
N GLN A 166 13.88 16.74 -0.35
CA GLN A 166 14.57 16.02 -1.42
C GLN A 166 13.95 14.63 -1.64
N LEU A 167 13.64 14.31 -2.89
CA LEU A 167 13.12 12.99 -3.29
C LEU A 167 14.12 12.31 -4.22
N LEU A 168 14.54 11.11 -3.88
CA LEU A 168 15.35 10.25 -4.75
C LEU A 168 14.46 9.09 -5.24
N LEU A 169 14.19 9.08 -6.54
CA LEU A 169 13.51 7.99 -7.23
C LEU A 169 14.52 6.93 -7.68
N GLN A 170 14.03 5.73 -7.99
CA GLN A 170 14.86 4.60 -8.42
C GLN A 170 16.02 4.35 -7.43
N THR A 171 15.71 4.50 -6.14
CA THR A 171 16.69 4.43 -5.06
C THR A 171 16.13 3.53 -3.94
N PRO A 172 16.06 2.20 -4.19
CA PRO A 172 15.63 1.27 -3.15
C PRO A 172 16.56 1.31 -1.94
N ALA A 173 15.98 1.46 -0.76
CA ALA A 173 16.69 1.22 0.49
C ALA A 173 16.88 -0.30 0.66
N GLU A 174 18.08 -0.71 1.01
CA GLU A 174 18.46 -2.10 1.13
C GLU A 174 18.69 -2.52 2.58
N LYS A 175 19.13 -1.58 3.44
CA LYS A 175 19.53 -1.91 4.79
C LYS A 175 19.38 -0.72 5.73
N LEU A 176 18.98 -0.97 6.97
CA LEU A 176 19.04 0.01 8.05
C LEU A 176 20.48 0.06 8.62
N ILE A 177 20.99 1.26 8.88
CA ILE A 177 22.24 1.42 9.60
C ILE A 177 21.91 1.33 11.10
N PHE A 178 22.33 0.22 11.71
CA PHE A 178 22.06 -0.05 13.13
C PHE A 178 23.38 -0.02 13.89
N LYS A 179 23.45 0.83 14.88
CA LYS A 179 24.67 1.04 15.66
C LYS A 179 24.30 1.35 17.09
N ASP A 180 24.96 0.69 18.02
CA ASP A 180 24.80 0.92 19.47
C ASP A 180 23.32 0.86 19.92
N GLY A 181 22.58 -0.11 19.39
CA GLY A 181 21.17 -0.31 19.73
C GLY A 181 20.19 0.65 19.06
N LYS A 182 20.64 1.46 18.10
CA LYS A 182 19.80 2.47 17.45
C LYS A 182 19.93 2.42 15.93
N VAL A 183 18.84 2.72 15.25
CA VAL A 183 18.84 2.96 13.81
C VAL A 183 19.32 4.41 13.59
N THR A 184 20.39 4.56 12.82
CA THR A 184 21.06 5.86 12.57
C THR A 184 21.07 6.24 11.09
N GLY A 185 20.29 5.53 10.27
CA GLY A 185 20.21 5.84 8.85
C GLY A 185 19.86 4.64 8.01
N VAL A 186 20.03 4.78 6.70
CA VAL A 186 19.79 3.70 5.73
C VAL A 186 20.89 3.66 4.67
N ILE A 187 21.10 2.47 4.12
CA ILE A 187 21.89 2.25 2.90
C ILE A 187 20.91 1.94 1.77
N ALA A 188 21.08 2.61 0.66
CA ALA A 188 20.30 2.44 -0.55
C ALA A 188 21.22 2.33 -1.76
N LYS A 189 20.68 1.90 -2.88
CA LYS A 189 21.38 1.96 -4.17
C LYS A 189 20.54 2.70 -5.18
N ASN A 190 21.18 3.46 -6.04
CA ASN A 190 20.46 4.10 -7.15
C ASN A 190 20.49 3.20 -8.41
N LYS A 191 19.80 3.63 -9.45
CA LYS A 191 19.72 2.91 -10.73
C LYS A 191 21.08 2.66 -11.38
N LYS A 192 22.11 3.49 -11.08
CA LYS A 192 23.47 3.34 -11.62
C LYS A 192 24.31 2.33 -10.85
N GLY A 193 23.80 1.86 -9.70
CA GLY A 193 24.53 0.97 -8.80
C GLY A 193 25.34 1.72 -7.74
N ASP A 194 25.25 3.06 -7.70
CA ASP A 194 25.94 3.85 -6.68
C ASP A 194 25.35 3.59 -5.31
N THR A 195 26.21 3.44 -4.31
CA THR A 195 25.78 3.32 -2.93
C THR A 195 25.39 4.70 -2.37
N ILE A 196 24.19 4.78 -1.84
CA ILE A 196 23.65 5.98 -1.19
C ILE A 196 23.60 5.69 0.32
N THR A 197 24.45 6.35 1.07
CA THR A 197 24.46 6.28 2.54
C THR A 197 23.67 7.47 3.08
N VAL A 198 22.63 7.23 3.84
CA VAL A 198 21.87 8.32 4.48
C VAL A 198 22.02 8.20 5.99
N ASN A 199 22.79 9.13 6.57
CA ASN A 199 22.87 9.30 8.02
C ASN A 199 21.69 10.15 8.46
N ALA A 200 20.90 9.66 9.40
CA ALA A 200 19.67 10.33 9.83
C ALA A 200 19.46 10.16 11.34
N LYS A 201 18.93 11.20 11.98
CA LYS A 201 18.55 11.10 13.40
C LYS A 201 17.38 10.16 13.59
N ASN A 202 16.47 10.09 12.58
CA ASN A 202 15.28 9.25 12.61
C ASN A 202 15.03 8.64 11.23
N VAL A 203 14.40 7.46 11.22
CA VAL A 203 14.02 6.76 9.99
C VAL A 203 12.53 6.39 10.08
N ILE A 204 11.76 6.73 9.06
CA ILE A 204 10.38 6.24 8.91
C ILE A 204 10.36 5.22 7.77
N LEU A 205 9.89 4.01 8.06
CA LEU A 205 9.63 2.97 7.05
C LEU A 205 8.19 3.07 6.59
N ALA A 206 7.98 3.54 5.36
CA ALA A 206 6.67 3.70 4.72
C ALA A 206 6.58 2.87 3.43
N THR A 207 7.22 1.70 3.42
CA THR A 207 7.44 0.85 2.25
C THR A 207 6.21 0.02 1.84
N GLY A 208 5.13 0.10 2.62
CA GLY A 208 3.94 -0.71 2.39
C GLY A 208 4.10 -2.14 2.90
N GLY A 209 3.24 -3.01 2.43
CA GLY A 209 3.18 -4.40 2.87
C GLY A 209 3.98 -5.37 1.98
N TYR A 210 3.57 -6.64 2.01
CA TYR A 210 4.30 -7.72 1.32
C TYR A 210 3.43 -8.57 0.39
N SER A 211 2.30 -8.07 -0.07
CA SER A 211 1.36 -8.85 -0.89
C SER A 211 1.92 -9.30 -2.26
N PHE A 212 3.01 -8.69 -2.73
CA PHE A 212 3.73 -9.11 -3.94
C PHE A 212 4.94 -10.01 -3.64
N ASN A 213 5.14 -10.38 -2.38
CA ASN A 213 6.14 -11.38 -1.97
C ASN A 213 5.38 -12.65 -1.58
N THR A 214 5.18 -13.54 -2.55
CA THR A 214 4.38 -14.75 -2.37
C THR A 214 4.95 -15.68 -1.31
N GLU A 215 6.28 -15.67 -1.13
CA GLU A 215 6.94 -16.44 -0.07
C GLU A 215 6.58 -15.90 1.32
N MET A 216 6.62 -14.59 1.50
CA MET A 216 6.19 -13.98 2.77
C MET A 216 4.70 -14.21 3.02
N VAL A 217 3.87 -14.07 1.98
CA VAL A 217 2.43 -14.36 2.10
C VAL A 217 2.24 -15.80 2.56
N LYS A 218 2.83 -16.75 1.89
CA LYS A 218 2.75 -18.17 2.26
C LYS A 218 3.26 -18.44 3.68
N LYS A 219 4.43 -17.86 4.00
CA LYS A 219 5.06 -18.02 5.33
C LYS A 219 4.14 -17.58 6.48
N TYR A 220 3.49 -16.42 6.33
CA TYR A 220 2.74 -15.81 7.44
C TYR A 220 1.25 -16.14 7.45
N SER A 221 0.63 -16.31 6.27
CA SER A 221 -0.80 -16.61 6.17
C SER A 221 -1.12 -18.08 5.87
N GLY A 222 -0.15 -18.86 5.40
CA GLY A 222 -0.38 -20.22 4.94
C GLY A 222 -1.05 -20.31 3.57
N ILE A 223 -1.25 -19.18 2.89
CA ILE A 223 -2.03 -19.11 1.64
C ILE A 223 -1.09 -18.99 0.44
N ASP A 224 -1.31 -19.83 -0.56
CA ASP A 224 -0.71 -19.63 -1.89
C ASP A 224 -1.56 -18.58 -2.62
N SER A 225 -0.98 -17.43 -2.89
CA SER A 225 -1.69 -16.28 -3.43
C SER A 225 -1.18 -15.85 -4.80
N VAL A 226 -2.09 -15.29 -5.59
CA VAL A 226 -1.73 -14.55 -6.80
C VAL A 226 -1.78 -13.06 -6.43
N PRO A 227 -0.67 -12.33 -6.50
CA PRO A 227 -0.65 -10.93 -6.10
C PRO A 227 -1.43 -10.06 -7.08
N VAL A 228 -2.31 -9.22 -6.56
CA VAL A 228 -3.10 -8.26 -7.36
C VAL A 228 -2.97 -6.85 -6.78
N GLY A 229 -3.18 -5.84 -7.62
CA GLY A 229 -3.14 -4.44 -7.24
C GLY A 229 -1.80 -3.76 -7.52
N ALA A 230 -1.40 -2.82 -6.67
CA ALA A 230 -0.18 -2.04 -6.87
C ALA A 230 1.07 -2.91 -6.71
N PRO A 231 1.91 -3.05 -7.75
CA PRO A 231 3.17 -3.81 -7.63
C PRO A 231 4.16 -3.10 -6.70
N GLY A 232 5.18 -3.83 -6.26
CA GLY A 232 6.25 -3.29 -5.44
C GLY A 232 6.05 -3.45 -3.93
N ARG A 233 4.95 -4.04 -3.48
CA ARG A 233 4.73 -4.37 -2.07
C ARG A 233 5.42 -5.70 -1.74
N THR A 234 6.73 -5.65 -1.57
CA THR A 234 7.61 -6.83 -1.48
C THR A 234 8.14 -7.08 -0.06
N GLY A 235 7.71 -6.26 0.92
CA GLY A 235 8.09 -6.47 2.31
C GLY A 235 9.47 -5.92 2.68
N ASP A 236 10.04 -5.05 1.85
CA ASP A 236 11.43 -4.59 2.02
C ASP A 236 11.67 -3.95 3.39
N GLY A 237 10.82 -3.00 3.78
CA GLY A 237 10.96 -2.32 5.08
C GLY A 237 10.71 -3.26 6.25
N ILE A 238 9.78 -4.20 6.09
CA ILE A 238 9.51 -5.22 7.13
C ILE A 238 10.76 -6.08 7.35
N ASN A 239 11.37 -6.55 6.27
CA ASN A 239 12.59 -7.35 6.36
C ASN A 239 13.75 -6.56 6.97
N MET A 240 13.96 -5.32 6.52
CA MET A 240 14.97 -4.43 7.12
C MET A 240 14.75 -4.22 8.62
N ALA A 241 13.48 -4.09 9.04
CA ALA A 241 13.15 -3.94 10.47
C ALA A 241 13.47 -5.22 11.25
N PHE A 242 13.15 -6.38 10.69
CA PHE A 242 13.46 -7.69 11.32
C PHE A 242 14.98 -7.87 11.50
N GLU A 243 15.77 -7.44 10.52
CA GLU A 243 17.24 -7.53 10.60
C GLU A 243 17.84 -6.75 11.78
N VAL A 244 17.14 -5.74 12.27
CA VAL A 244 17.58 -4.94 13.42
C VAL A 244 16.80 -5.26 14.70
N GLY A 245 16.07 -6.38 14.70
CA GLY A 245 15.44 -6.91 15.92
C GLY A 245 13.96 -6.56 16.11
N ALA A 246 13.30 -5.97 15.14
CA ALA A 246 11.86 -5.74 15.24
C ALA A 246 11.10 -7.07 15.22
N VAL A 247 9.95 -7.11 15.86
CA VAL A 247 9.08 -8.29 15.92
C VAL A 247 7.79 -8.01 15.15
N GLY A 248 7.36 -8.99 14.37
CA GLY A 248 6.11 -8.88 13.62
C GLY A 248 4.90 -9.11 14.50
N ASP A 249 3.91 -8.24 14.38
CA ASP A 249 2.61 -8.38 15.03
C ASP A 249 1.54 -8.56 13.97
N ASN A 250 0.64 -9.50 14.18
CA ASN A 250 -0.51 -9.75 13.28
C ASN A 250 -0.10 -9.95 11.80
N MET A 251 0.95 -10.70 11.56
CA MET A 251 1.48 -10.88 10.20
C MET A 251 0.59 -11.76 9.30
N GLY A 252 -0.27 -12.59 9.87
CA GLY A 252 -1.04 -13.58 9.10
C GLY A 252 -2.28 -13.10 8.37
N PRO A 253 -3.06 -12.18 8.92
CA PRO A 253 -4.32 -11.79 8.27
C PRO A 253 -4.10 -11.13 6.90
N MET A 254 -4.86 -11.59 5.91
CA MET A 254 -4.80 -11.09 4.53
C MET A 254 -6.18 -10.70 4.05
N MET A 255 -6.29 -9.59 3.36
CA MET A 255 -7.50 -9.26 2.63
C MET A 255 -7.42 -9.89 1.24
N LEU A 256 -8.29 -10.86 1.00
CA LEU A 256 -8.37 -11.55 -0.28
C LEU A 256 -9.44 -10.89 -1.13
N ASN A 257 -9.06 -10.28 -2.23
CA ASN A 257 -10.00 -9.80 -3.22
C ASN A 257 -10.37 -10.97 -4.14
N GLY A 258 -11.66 -11.20 -4.32
CA GLY A 258 -12.12 -12.23 -5.24
C GLY A 258 -11.60 -11.95 -6.64
N ALA A 259 -10.83 -12.89 -7.17
CA ALA A 259 -10.39 -12.87 -8.55
C ALA A 259 -10.90 -14.14 -9.20
N PHE A 260 -11.48 -14.02 -10.38
CA PHE A 260 -11.80 -15.19 -11.17
C PHE A 260 -10.52 -15.72 -11.80
N MET A 261 -10.25 -16.98 -11.55
CA MET A 261 -9.20 -17.71 -12.23
C MET A 261 -9.87 -18.59 -13.29
N PRO A 262 -9.94 -18.17 -14.54
CA PRO A 262 -10.37 -19.10 -15.57
C PRO A 262 -9.37 -20.26 -15.64
N ALA A 263 -9.85 -21.43 -16.04
CA ALA A 263 -9.06 -22.66 -16.07
C ALA A 263 -7.75 -22.54 -16.87
N GLU A 264 -7.61 -21.51 -17.67
CA GLU A 264 -6.52 -21.31 -18.62
C GLU A 264 -5.51 -20.19 -18.24
N GLY A 265 -5.51 -19.71 -17.01
CA GLY A 265 -4.27 -19.16 -16.48
C GLY A 265 -4.09 -17.69 -16.15
N GLU A 266 -4.90 -16.74 -16.58
CA GLU A 266 -4.74 -15.36 -16.12
C GLU A 266 -5.81 -14.96 -15.12
N ALA A 267 -5.38 -14.48 -13.96
CA ALA A 267 -6.30 -13.96 -12.96
C ALA A 267 -7.01 -12.70 -13.48
N ILE A 268 -8.32 -12.78 -13.62
CA ILE A 268 -9.12 -11.61 -13.96
C ILE A 268 -9.34 -10.82 -12.68
N CYS A 269 -8.59 -9.73 -12.54
CA CYS A 269 -8.71 -8.89 -11.37
C CYS A 269 -10.06 -8.16 -11.36
N ASN A 270 -10.75 -8.29 -10.27
CA ASN A 270 -12.02 -7.66 -9.94
C ASN A 270 -12.09 -6.16 -10.27
N GLY A 271 -11.00 -5.44 -10.05
CA GLY A 271 -10.94 -4.00 -10.24
C GLY A 271 -10.89 -3.53 -11.68
N ALA A 272 -10.50 -4.41 -12.61
CA ALA A 272 -10.25 -4.04 -14.00
C ALA A 272 -11.44 -4.28 -14.93
N ASN A 273 -12.41 -5.10 -14.52
CA ASN A 273 -13.50 -5.51 -15.41
C ASN A 273 -14.86 -5.10 -14.82
N LYS A 274 -15.53 -4.15 -15.46
CA LYS A 274 -16.84 -3.63 -15.05
C LYS A 274 -17.93 -4.72 -15.02
N GLU A 275 -17.85 -5.68 -15.90
CA GLU A 275 -18.83 -6.77 -16.03
C GLU A 275 -18.66 -7.73 -14.84
N VAL A 276 -17.44 -8.07 -14.47
CA VAL A 276 -17.15 -8.89 -13.29
C VAL A 276 -17.63 -8.17 -12.01
N ARG A 277 -17.41 -6.86 -11.92
CA ARG A 277 -17.93 -6.04 -10.81
C ARG A 277 -19.45 -6.07 -10.73
N ALA A 278 -20.13 -6.04 -11.86
CA ALA A 278 -21.59 -6.10 -11.91
C ALA A 278 -22.12 -7.45 -11.41
N LEU A 279 -21.43 -8.55 -11.71
CA LEU A 279 -21.79 -9.88 -11.20
C LEU A 279 -21.78 -9.93 -9.67
N PHE A 280 -20.76 -9.32 -9.04
CA PHE A 280 -20.66 -9.31 -7.57
C PHE A 280 -21.77 -8.51 -6.86
N ARG A 281 -22.48 -7.65 -7.58
CA ARG A 281 -23.60 -6.88 -7.04
C ARG A 281 -24.96 -7.57 -7.20
N GLN A 282 -24.97 -8.73 -7.85
CA GLN A 282 -26.16 -9.53 -8.01
C GLN A 282 -26.22 -10.60 -6.91
N GLY A 283 -27.41 -11.07 -6.61
CA GLY A 283 -27.61 -12.15 -5.64
C GLY A 283 -27.15 -13.49 -6.20
N LEU A 284 -25.84 -13.72 -6.17
CA LEU A 284 -25.21 -14.95 -6.66
C LEU A 284 -24.99 -15.94 -5.53
N LEU A 285 -25.09 -17.20 -5.83
CA LEU A 285 -24.70 -18.27 -4.91
C LEU A 285 -23.24 -18.63 -5.18
N TYR A 286 -22.42 -18.61 -4.13
CA TYR A 286 -20.99 -18.96 -4.21
C TYR A 286 -20.81 -20.42 -3.79
N VAL A 287 -20.29 -21.22 -4.71
CA VAL A 287 -20.03 -22.64 -4.46
C VAL A 287 -18.55 -22.97 -4.72
N ASP A 288 -18.05 -24.00 -4.02
CA ASP A 288 -16.72 -24.54 -4.26
C ASP A 288 -16.72 -25.46 -5.51
N ALA A 289 -15.56 -26.01 -5.85
CA ALA A 289 -15.38 -26.84 -7.04
C ALA A 289 -16.24 -28.13 -7.06
N VAL A 290 -16.80 -28.51 -5.92
CA VAL A 290 -17.67 -29.69 -5.80
C VAL A 290 -19.13 -29.33 -5.53
N GLY A 291 -19.47 -28.04 -5.65
CA GLY A 291 -20.85 -27.56 -5.58
C GLY A 291 -21.36 -27.19 -4.20
N ASN A 292 -20.54 -27.21 -3.16
CA ASN A 292 -20.99 -26.83 -1.81
C ASN A 292 -20.99 -25.32 -1.65
N ARG A 293 -22.08 -24.78 -1.10
CA ARG A 293 -22.11 -23.38 -0.65
C ARG A 293 -21.15 -23.21 0.52
N PHE A 294 -20.25 -22.19 0.44
CA PHE A 294 -19.22 -22.00 1.46
C PHE A 294 -19.21 -20.58 2.03
N PHE A 295 -20.11 -19.71 1.59
CA PHE A 295 -20.07 -18.29 1.90
C PHE A 295 -21.48 -17.76 2.17
N ASN A 296 -21.60 -16.76 3.04
CA ASN A 296 -22.84 -16.01 3.22
C ASN A 296 -22.82 -14.79 2.27
N GLU A 297 -23.63 -14.84 1.26
CA GLU A 297 -23.69 -13.82 0.20
C GLU A 297 -24.25 -12.47 0.66
N GLU A 298 -24.86 -12.41 1.84
CA GLU A 298 -25.25 -11.12 2.45
C GLU A 298 -24.05 -10.32 2.94
N LEU A 299 -22.92 -10.98 3.16
CA LEU A 299 -21.67 -10.32 3.49
C LEU A 299 -21.06 -9.83 2.19
N THR A 300 -20.92 -8.54 2.05
CA THR A 300 -20.35 -7.95 0.83
C THR A 300 -18.91 -8.40 0.57
N ILE A 301 -18.60 -8.57 -0.67
CA ILE A 301 -17.39 -9.22 -1.22
C ILE A 301 -16.05 -8.58 -0.81
N UNK A 302 -16.15 -7.61 -0.52
CA UNK A 302 -15.04 -6.97 -0.10
C UNK A 302 -14.54 -7.45 1.16
N UNK A 303 -15.19 -7.83 1.54
CA UNK A 303 -14.90 -8.32 2.67
C UNK A 303 -14.68 -9.74 2.68
N UNK A 304 -14.57 -10.07 1.94
CA UNK A 304 -14.45 -11.21 2.01
C UNK A 304 -13.33 -11.59 2.62
N UNK A 305 -13.04 -11.28 3.35
CA UNK A 305 -12.35 -11.71 3.86
C UNK A 305 -12.64 -12.83 4.15
N VAL A 306 -12.63 -13.63 3.43
CA VAL A 306 -12.84 -15.01 3.68
C VAL A 306 -11.69 -15.53 4.55
N PHE A 307 -11.89 -15.46 5.83
CA PHE A 307 -10.99 -16.10 6.78
C PHE A 307 -11.30 -17.59 6.78
N GLN A 308 -10.67 -18.35 5.91
CA GLN A 308 -10.59 -19.78 6.12
C GLN A 308 -9.45 -20.09 7.09
N ARG A 309 -9.78 -20.27 8.36
CA ARG A 309 -8.91 -21.01 9.28
C ARG A 309 -8.85 -22.47 8.79
N HIS A 310 -7.69 -22.82 8.29
CA HIS A 310 -7.21 -24.20 8.12
C HIS A 310 -8.14 -25.25 7.50
N ARG A 311 -8.05 -25.39 6.19
CA ARG A 311 -7.93 -26.73 5.60
C ARG A 311 -6.79 -26.68 4.57
N PRO A 312 -5.63 -27.24 4.85
CA PRO A 312 -4.59 -27.41 3.82
C PRO A 312 -5.18 -28.39 2.80
N HIS A 313 -4.99 -28.14 1.55
CA HIS A 313 -5.27 -29.03 0.41
C HIS A 313 -6.58 -28.84 -0.39
N ARG A 314 -7.16 -27.63 -0.47
CA ARG A 314 -8.15 -27.42 -1.53
C ARG A 314 -7.92 -26.07 -2.25
N ARG A 315 -7.59 -26.18 -3.53
CA ARG A 315 -7.69 -25.08 -4.48
C ARG A 315 -9.13 -24.53 -4.43
N MET A 316 -9.30 -23.25 -4.16
CA MET A 316 -10.62 -22.63 -4.24
C MET A 316 -10.87 -22.22 -5.69
N ASP A 317 -11.58 -23.07 -6.39
CA ASP A 317 -12.16 -22.68 -7.68
C ASP A 317 -13.54 -22.08 -7.39
N LEU A 318 -13.69 -20.78 -7.66
CA LEU A 318 -14.93 -20.05 -7.46
C LEU A 318 -15.86 -20.27 -8.65
N HIS A 319 -16.93 -21.00 -8.46
CA HIS A 319 -18.00 -21.10 -9.44
C HIS A 319 -19.20 -20.24 -9.01
N CYS A 320 -19.65 -19.36 -9.89
CA CYS A 320 -20.85 -18.56 -9.68
C CYS A 320 -22.03 -19.22 -10.37
N VAL A 321 -23.05 -19.54 -9.60
CA VAL A 321 -24.31 -20.07 -10.14
C VAL A 321 -25.38 -19.01 -9.99
N ARG A 322 -26.02 -18.64 -11.09
CA ARG A 322 -27.13 -17.67 -11.08
C ARG A 322 -28.36 -18.34 -10.45
N ARG A 323 -28.95 -17.69 -9.45
CA ARG A 323 -30.26 -18.08 -8.97
C ARG A 323 -31.28 -17.91 -10.12
N GLY A 324 -31.91 -18.97 -10.54
CA GLY A 324 -33.00 -18.88 -11.49
C GLY A 324 -34.15 -18.06 -10.89
N HIS A 325 -34.59 -17.05 -11.58
CA HIS A 325 -35.90 -16.45 -11.28
C HIS A 325 -36.96 -17.46 -11.70
N GLU A 326 -37.54 -18.12 -10.74
CA GLU A 326 -38.83 -18.76 -10.99
C GLU A 326 -39.84 -17.62 -11.10
N ALA A 327 -40.54 -17.59 -12.24
CA ALA A 327 -41.60 -16.64 -12.55
C ALA A 327 -42.82 -16.87 -11.67
#